data_405a432aa69f39542991a9d1c917aef4
#
_entry.id   405a432aa69f39542991a9d1c917aef4
#
_cell.length_a   1.000
_cell.length_b   1.000
_cell.length_c   1.000
_cell.angle_alpha   90.00
_cell.angle_beta   90.00
_cell.angle_gamma   90.00
#
_symmetry.space_group_name_H-M   'P 1'
#
loop_
_entity.id
_entity.type
_entity.pdbx_description
1 polymer ?
#
loop_
_entity_poly.entity_id
_entity_poly.type
_entity_poly.pdbx_seq_one_letter_code
_entity_poly.pdbx_strand_id
1 'polypeptide(L)'
;MSTNKPNITNLEGFKALFETLYPPICIFANKYLNDMDTSKDIVQEVFIKIWQKQPVFLNHNTTKAYFYTTVKNHCLNYLKSKHYKTIDNNAPIDLVMQQSEDYFFTQIVTAETYAQLYKAINTLPKKSAKVITLSLNNYTTSEIAEELNITPSTVRTQKSLAYQKLKGLLAPLKYLLSFL
;
A
#
# COMPACT_ATOMS: atom_id res chain seq x y z
N MET A 1 19.84 -5.04 -24.64
CA MET A 1 18.77 -4.67 -23.73
C MET A 1 18.69 -5.72 -22.63
N SER A 2 19.16 -5.40 -21.43
CA SER A 2 19.16 -6.35 -20.30
C SER A 2 17.71 -6.56 -19.87
N THR A 3 17.16 -7.74 -20.13
CA THR A 3 15.84 -8.14 -19.64
C THR A 3 15.94 -8.33 -18.12
N ASN A 4 15.61 -7.29 -17.38
CA ASN A 4 15.60 -7.31 -15.92
C ASN A 4 14.41 -8.19 -15.45
N LYS A 5 14.57 -9.53 -15.60
CA LYS A 5 13.59 -10.49 -15.10
C LYS A 5 13.69 -10.54 -13.57
N PRO A 6 12.57 -10.44 -12.85
CA PRO A 6 12.62 -10.65 -11.41
C PRO A 6 13.00 -12.12 -11.15
N ASN A 7 14.09 -12.32 -10.45
CA ASN A 7 14.53 -13.66 -10.08
C ASN A 7 13.78 -14.11 -8.82
N ILE A 8 12.63 -14.77 -9.03
CA ILE A 8 11.84 -15.32 -7.93
C ILE A 8 12.21 -16.77 -7.58
N THR A 9 13.17 -17.36 -8.31
CA THR A 9 13.54 -18.77 -8.12
C THR A 9 14.52 -18.98 -6.97
N ASN A 10 15.18 -17.92 -6.51
CA ASN A 10 16.04 -17.97 -5.33
C ASN A 10 15.48 -17.09 -4.22
N LEU A 11 15.87 -17.41 -2.97
CA LEU A 11 15.39 -16.74 -1.76
C LEU A 11 15.72 -15.25 -1.75
N GLU A 12 16.89 -14.84 -2.22
CA GLU A 12 17.34 -13.45 -2.22
C GLU A 12 16.49 -12.59 -3.16
N GLY A 13 16.29 -13.04 -4.41
CA GLY A 13 15.45 -12.34 -5.37
C GLY A 13 13.98 -12.28 -4.95
N PHE A 14 13.46 -13.37 -4.36
CA PHE A 14 12.11 -13.36 -3.82
C PHE A 14 11.96 -12.42 -2.62
N LYS A 15 12.96 -12.36 -1.73
CA LYS A 15 13.00 -11.43 -0.60
C LYS A 15 12.97 -9.98 -1.08
N ALA A 16 13.80 -9.62 -2.07
CA ALA A 16 13.81 -8.28 -2.66
C ALA A 16 12.45 -7.91 -3.28
N LEU A 17 11.80 -8.88 -3.95
CA LEU A 17 10.46 -8.70 -4.49
C LEU A 17 9.42 -8.52 -3.37
N PHE A 18 9.49 -9.32 -2.31
CA PHE A 18 8.63 -9.20 -1.15
C PHE A 18 8.76 -7.82 -0.49
N GLU A 19 9.98 -7.39 -0.19
CA GLU A 19 10.23 -6.07 0.42
C GLU A 19 9.69 -4.91 -0.42
N THR A 20 9.67 -5.06 -1.74
CA THR A 20 9.20 -4.04 -2.67
C THR A 20 7.68 -4.04 -2.83
N LEU A 21 7.07 -5.22 -3.00
CA LEU A 21 5.65 -5.35 -3.37
C LEU A 21 4.71 -5.55 -2.17
N TYR A 22 5.19 -6.12 -1.07
CA TYR A 22 4.33 -6.43 0.08
C TYR A 22 3.63 -5.21 0.67
N PRO A 23 4.33 -4.08 0.97
CA PRO A 23 3.67 -2.92 1.55
C PRO A 23 2.57 -2.32 0.65
N PRO A 24 2.81 -2.01 -0.64
CA PRO A 24 1.75 -1.46 -1.49
C PRO A 24 0.60 -2.44 -1.73
N ILE A 25 0.87 -3.74 -1.81
CA ILE A 25 -0.17 -4.74 -2.00
C ILE A 25 -1.05 -4.88 -0.75
N CYS A 26 -0.51 -4.75 0.47
CA CYS A 26 -1.32 -4.69 1.69
C CYS A 26 -2.24 -3.46 1.71
N ILE A 27 -1.75 -2.30 1.31
CA ILE A 27 -2.57 -1.07 1.18
C ILE A 27 -3.67 -1.28 0.14
N PHE A 28 -3.35 -1.91 -1.00
CA PHE A 28 -4.31 -2.24 -2.04
C PHE A 28 -5.38 -3.22 -1.52
N ALA A 29 -5.01 -4.31 -0.87
CA ALA A 29 -5.94 -5.27 -0.30
C ALA A 29 -6.87 -4.61 0.72
N ASN A 30 -6.35 -3.70 1.55
CA ASN A 30 -7.14 -2.99 2.55
C ASN A 30 -8.23 -2.09 1.95
N LYS A 31 -8.11 -1.68 0.68
CA LYS A 31 -9.20 -0.98 -0.04
C LYS A 31 -10.44 -1.85 -0.26
N TYR A 32 -10.25 -3.17 -0.38
CA TYR A 32 -11.35 -4.13 -0.53
C TYR A 32 -11.90 -4.58 0.81
N LEU A 33 -11.04 -4.82 1.80
CA LEU A 33 -11.38 -5.51 3.03
C LEU A 33 -11.71 -4.57 4.19
N ASN A 34 -11.21 -3.33 4.14
CA ASN A 34 -11.27 -2.34 5.21
C ASN A 34 -10.81 -2.90 6.58
N ASP A 35 -9.87 -3.83 6.53
CA ASP A 35 -9.26 -4.51 7.68
C ASP A 35 -7.81 -4.86 7.31
N MET A 36 -6.87 -4.16 7.95
CA MET A 36 -5.44 -4.26 7.62
C MET A 36 -4.85 -5.61 8.02
N ASP A 37 -5.32 -6.21 9.09
CA ASP A 37 -4.76 -7.49 9.56
C ASP A 37 -5.23 -8.63 8.66
N THR A 38 -6.50 -8.71 8.32
CA THR A 38 -7.02 -9.62 7.28
C THR A 38 -6.32 -9.38 5.93
N SER A 39 -6.04 -8.12 5.57
CA SER A 39 -5.32 -7.78 4.34
C SER A 39 -3.91 -8.34 4.32
N LYS A 40 -3.17 -8.20 5.42
CA LYS A 40 -1.82 -8.76 5.56
C LYS A 40 -1.82 -10.28 5.45
N ASP A 41 -2.78 -10.95 6.09
CA ASP A 41 -2.89 -12.41 6.06
C ASP A 41 -3.13 -12.92 4.64
N ILE A 42 -4.09 -12.33 3.91
CA ILE A 42 -4.35 -12.69 2.51
C ILE A 42 -3.13 -12.43 1.63
N VAL A 43 -2.46 -11.30 1.80
CA VAL A 43 -1.26 -10.98 1.02
C VAL A 43 -0.13 -11.96 1.31
N GLN A 44 0.13 -12.31 2.58
CA GLN A 44 1.12 -13.31 2.95
C GLN A 44 0.82 -14.67 2.33
N GLU A 45 -0.44 -15.11 2.38
CA GLU A 45 -0.86 -16.37 1.75
C GLU A 45 -0.60 -16.38 0.24
N VAL A 46 -0.87 -15.27 -0.45
CA VAL A 46 -0.57 -15.14 -1.89
C VAL A 46 0.93 -15.21 -2.14
N PHE A 47 1.76 -14.52 -1.35
CA PHE A 47 3.22 -14.60 -1.50
C PHE A 47 3.74 -16.02 -1.28
N ILE A 48 3.25 -16.73 -0.27
CA ILE A 48 3.62 -18.13 -0.01
C ILE A 48 3.24 -19.02 -1.19
N LYS A 49 2.02 -18.90 -1.72
CA LYS A 49 1.57 -19.67 -2.88
C LYS A 49 2.40 -19.41 -4.13
N ILE A 50 2.78 -18.15 -4.37
CA ILE A 50 3.62 -17.77 -5.51
C ILE A 50 5.04 -18.33 -5.33
N TRP A 51 5.60 -18.26 -4.13
CA TRP A 51 6.89 -18.88 -3.82
C TRP A 51 6.88 -20.40 -4.07
N GLN A 52 5.83 -21.08 -3.66
CA GLN A 52 5.69 -22.54 -3.86
C GLN A 52 5.53 -22.92 -5.33
N LYS A 53 4.76 -22.12 -6.11
CA LYS A 53 4.47 -22.39 -7.51
C LYS A 53 5.57 -21.95 -8.47
N GLN A 54 6.41 -20.99 -8.07
CA GLN A 54 7.49 -20.39 -8.86
C GLN A 54 7.10 -20.10 -10.31
N PRO A 55 6.03 -19.33 -10.56
CA PRO A 55 5.61 -19.00 -11.91
C PRO A 55 6.72 -18.23 -12.65
N VAL A 56 6.85 -18.49 -13.95
CA VAL A 56 7.83 -17.78 -14.79
C VAL A 56 7.24 -16.44 -15.22
N PHE A 57 7.93 -15.35 -14.91
CA PHE A 57 7.55 -14.01 -15.35
C PHE A 57 8.46 -13.49 -16.46
N LEU A 58 7.88 -12.73 -17.39
CA LEU A 58 8.62 -12.13 -18.50
C LEU A 58 9.40 -10.88 -18.05
N ASN A 59 8.81 -10.08 -17.16
CA ASN A 59 9.38 -8.84 -16.68
C ASN A 59 8.71 -8.38 -15.38
N HIS A 60 9.20 -7.28 -14.78
CA HIS A 60 8.66 -6.71 -13.55
C HIS A 60 7.19 -6.30 -13.65
N ASN A 61 6.74 -5.76 -14.79
CA ASN A 61 5.36 -5.29 -14.94
C ASN A 61 4.38 -6.47 -14.94
N THR A 62 4.70 -7.55 -15.64
CA THR A 62 3.88 -8.77 -15.61
C THR A 62 3.87 -9.41 -14.24
N THR A 63 4.99 -9.37 -13.51
CA THR A 63 5.05 -9.83 -12.12
C THR A 63 4.11 -9.02 -11.23
N LYS A 64 4.21 -7.68 -11.27
CA LYS A 64 3.33 -6.79 -10.49
C LYS A 64 1.86 -7.05 -10.81
N ALA A 65 1.49 -7.03 -12.09
CA ALA A 65 0.12 -7.28 -12.53
C ALA A 65 -0.42 -8.61 -11.99
N TYR A 66 0.40 -9.67 -12.02
CA TYR A 66 0.04 -10.98 -11.50
C TYR A 66 -0.24 -10.95 -9.99
N PHE A 67 0.63 -10.31 -9.19
CA PHE A 67 0.42 -10.19 -7.75
C PHE A 67 -0.85 -9.41 -7.42
N TYR A 68 -1.06 -8.25 -8.02
CA TYR A 68 -2.24 -7.43 -7.78
C TYR A 68 -3.53 -8.14 -8.18
N THR A 69 -3.56 -8.78 -9.35
CA THR A 69 -4.72 -9.55 -9.81
C THR A 69 -5.01 -10.74 -8.88
N THR A 70 -3.96 -11.46 -8.46
CA THR A 70 -4.12 -12.60 -7.55
C THR A 70 -4.67 -12.15 -6.20
N VAL A 71 -4.13 -11.08 -5.61
CA VAL A 71 -4.60 -10.54 -4.33
C VAL A 71 -6.04 -10.02 -4.46
N LYS A 72 -6.38 -9.27 -5.53
CA LYS A 72 -7.76 -8.86 -5.80
C LYS A 72 -8.71 -10.05 -5.75
N ASN A 73 -8.39 -11.12 -6.48
CA ASN A 73 -9.23 -12.32 -6.53
C ASN A 73 -9.39 -12.98 -5.16
N HIS A 74 -8.31 -13.04 -4.36
CA HIS A 74 -8.37 -13.57 -2.98
C HIS A 74 -9.25 -12.69 -2.07
N CYS A 75 -9.12 -11.36 -2.16
CA CYS A 75 -9.97 -10.43 -1.41
C CYS A 75 -11.46 -10.61 -1.78
N LEU A 76 -11.77 -10.67 -3.08
CA LEU A 76 -13.15 -10.87 -3.54
C LEU A 76 -13.73 -12.21 -3.08
N ASN A 77 -12.94 -13.29 -3.14
CA ASN A 77 -13.35 -14.60 -2.65
C ASN A 77 -13.58 -14.61 -1.13
N TYR A 78 -12.72 -13.92 -0.37
CA TYR A 78 -12.91 -13.74 1.07
C TYR A 78 -14.22 -13.01 1.39
N LEU A 79 -14.49 -11.90 0.72
CA LEU A 79 -15.74 -11.13 0.88
C LEU A 79 -16.97 -11.97 0.52
N LYS A 80 -16.93 -12.73 -0.57
CA LYS A 80 -18.00 -13.66 -0.94
C LYS A 80 -18.25 -14.70 0.15
N SER A 81 -17.18 -15.32 0.66
CA SER A 81 -17.30 -16.35 1.68
C SER A 81 -17.84 -15.80 3.01
N LYS A 82 -17.47 -14.57 3.36
CA LYS A 82 -17.97 -13.86 4.56
C LYS A 82 -19.43 -13.47 4.39
N HIS A 83 -19.82 -12.95 3.22
CA HIS A 83 -21.21 -12.60 2.90
C HIS A 83 -22.13 -13.81 2.89
N TYR A 84 -21.67 -14.94 2.36
CA TYR A 84 -22.45 -16.18 2.39
C TYR A 84 -22.67 -16.73 3.81
N LYS A 85 -21.75 -16.41 4.75
CA LYS A 85 -21.87 -16.82 6.17
C LYS A 85 -22.73 -15.87 7.00
N THR A 86 -22.84 -14.61 6.61
CA THR A 86 -23.72 -13.60 7.22
C THR A 86 -24.92 -13.43 6.28
N ILE A 87 -26.06 -14.02 6.62
CA ILE A 87 -27.34 -13.94 5.87
C ILE A 87 -27.89 -12.51 5.97
N ASP A 88 -27.18 -11.53 5.43
CA ASP A 88 -27.61 -10.15 5.33
C ASP A 88 -27.47 -9.67 3.88
N ASN A 89 -28.60 -9.67 3.15
CA ASN A 89 -28.70 -9.51 1.69
C ASN A 89 -28.40 -8.09 1.17
N ASN A 90 -27.75 -7.20 1.91
CA ASN A 90 -27.62 -5.79 1.57
C ASN A 90 -26.19 -5.25 1.45
N ALA A 91 -25.17 -6.09 1.32
CA ALA A 91 -23.82 -5.56 1.04
C ALA A 91 -23.60 -5.37 -0.47
N PRO A 92 -23.07 -4.22 -0.92
CA PRO A 92 -22.88 -3.90 -2.34
C PRO A 92 -21.67 -4.63 -2.95
N ILE A 93 -21.61 -5.96 -2.82
CA ILE A 93 -20.54 -6.79 -3.39
C ILE A 93 -20.54 -6.69 -4.92
N ASP A 94 -21.70 -6.56 -5.54
CA ASP A 94 -21.82 -6.43 -7.00
C ASP A 94 -21.14 -5.17 -7.53
N LEU A 95 -21.13 -4.06 -6.77
CA LEU A 95 -20.42 -2.83 -7.15
C LEU A 95 -18.89 -3.00 -7.09
N VAL A 96 -18.38 -3.79 -6.14
CA VAL A 96 -16.94 -4.07 -6.01
C VAL A 96 -16.45 -5.03 -7.11
N MET A 97 -17.36 -5.87 -7.63
CA MET A 97 -17.05 -6.83 -8.69
C MET A 97 -17.03 -6.23 -10.09
N GLN A 98 -17.83 -5.18 -10.35
CA GLN A 98 -17.98 -4.52 -11.66
C GLN A 98 -16.96 -3.39 -11.89
N GLN A 99 -15.89 -3.32 -11.11
CA GLN A 99 -14.89 -2.27 -11.26
C GLN A 99 -14.19 -2.35 -12.63
N SER A 100 -14.18 -1.23 -13.36
CA SER A 100 -13.48 -1.10 -14.64
C SER A 100 -11.97 -1.35 -14.48
N GLU A 101 -11.29 -1.68 -15.59
CA GLU A 101 -9.83 -1.81 -15.61
C GLU A 101 -9.14 -0.52 -15.18
N ASP A 102 -9.66 0.64 -15.56
CA ASP A 102 -9.14 1.95 -15.18
C ASP A 102 -9.21 2.17 -13.66
N TYR A 103 -10.31 1.74 -13.03
CA TYR A 103 -10.42 1.81 -11.56
C TYR A 103 -9.40 0.90 -10.88
N PHE A 104 -9.23 -0.33 -11.37
CA PHE A 104 -8.23 -1.26 -10.86
C PHE A 104 -6.81 -0.69 -10.95
N PHE A 105 -6.45 -0.12 -12.10
CA PHE A 105 -5.16 0.53 -12.31
C PHE A 105 -4.96 1.72 -11.36
N THR A 106 -5.97 2.57 -11.21
CA THR A 106 -5.95 3.71 -10.28
C THR A 106 -5.72 3.26 -8.84
N GLN A 107 -6.34 2.15 -8.41
CA GLN A 107 -6.11 1.60 -7.06
C GLN A 107 -4.66 1.12 -6.86
N ILE A 108 -4.04 0.52 -7.88
CA ILE A 108 -2.63 0.13 -7.83
C ILE A 108 -1.73 1.36 -7.68
N VAL A 109 -1.89 2.35 -8.54
CA VAL A 109 -1.08 3.60 -8.51
C VAL A 109 -1.23 4.30 -7.16
N THR A 110 -2.45 4.38 -6.65
CA THR A 110 -2.73 4.96 -5.34
C THR A 110 -2.01 4.20 -4.23
N ALA A 111 -2.11 2.87 -4.20
CA ALA A 111 -1.46 2.04 -3.17
C ALA A 111 0.07 2.16 -3.21
N GLU A 112 0.67 2.17 -4.41
CA GLU A 112 2.11 2.35 -4.57
C GLU A 112 2.56 3.75 -4.12
N THR A 113 1.78 4.78 -4.42
CA THR A 113 2.06 6.15 -3.97
C THR A 113 2.02 6.26 -2.45
N TYR A 114 1.01 5.69 -1.80
CA TYR A 114 0.94 5.65 -0.34
C TYR A 114 2.09 4.86 0.29
N ALA A 115 2.46 3.71 -0.27
CA ALA A 115 3.59 2.94 0.22
C ALA A 115 4.90 3.72 0.16
N GLN A 116 5.14 4.46 -0.92
CA GLN A 116 6.31 5.34 -1.05
C GLN A 116 6.27 6.50 -0.05
N LEU A 117 5.10 7.12 0.16
CA LEU A 117 4.91 8.16 1.18
C LEU A 117 5.24 7.64 2.58
N TYR A 118 4.69 6.48 2.98
CA TYR A 118 5.00 5.88 4.28
C TYR A 118 6.47 5.49 4.41
N LYS A 119 7.08 4.96 3.35
CA LYS A 119 8.52 4.69 3.32
C LYS A 119 9.34 5.97 3.56
N ALA A 120 8.98 7.07 2.90
CA ALA A 120 9.65 8.35 3.09
C ALA A 120 9.44 8.90 4.51
N ILE A 121 8.22 8.81 5.08
CA ILE A 121 7.92 9.22 6.45
C ILE A 121 8.79 8.44 7.45
N ASN A 122 8.98 7.14 7.25
CA ASN A 122 9.80 6.29 8.12
C ASN A 122 11.29 6.66 8.11
N THR A 123 11.77 7.43 7.13
CA THR A 123 13.15 7.98 7.13
C THR A 123 13.29 9.28 7.94
N LEU A 124 12.17 9.87 8.37
CA LEU A 124 12.19 11.06 9.20
C LEU A 124 12.61 10.75 10.65
N PRO A 125 13.12 11.73 11.40
CA PRO A 125 13.29 11.60 12.84
C PRO A 125 11.97 11.20 13.50
N LYS A 126 12.00 10.31 14.50
CA LYS A 126 10.81 9.71 15.13
C LYS A 126 9.73 10.73 15.53
N LYS A 127 10.14 11.91 16.08
CA LYS A 127 9.20 12.97 16.46
C LYS A 127 8.49 13.57 15.26
N SER A 128 9.24 13.91 14.21
CA SER A 128 8.67 14.46 12.96
C SER A 128 7.77 13.45 12.25
N ALA A 129 8.19 12.17 12.18
CA ALA A 129 7.38 11.10 11.60
C ALA A 129 6.03 10.96 12.31
N LYS A 130 6.02 10.96 13.66
CA LYS A 130 4.78 10.85 14.44
C LYS A 130 3.86 12.05 14.21
N VAL A 131 4.40 13.28 14.16
CA VAL A 131 3.65 14.52 13.85
C VAL A 131 3.01 14.43 12.45
N ILE A 132 3.75 13.96 11.43
CA ILE A 132 3.21 13.81 10.07
C ILE A 132 2.15 12.71 10.02
N THR A 133 2.36 11.57 10.65
CA THR A 133 1.38 10.47 10.68
C THR A 133 0.06 10.91 11.31
N LEU A 134 0.10 11.61 12.44
CA LEU A 134 -1.11 12.15 13.06
C LEU A 134 -1.80 13.20 12.17
N SER A 135 -1.01 14.03 11.47
CA SER A 135 -1.57 15.00 10.51
C SER A 135 -2.27 14.32 9.31
N LEU A 136 -1.75 13.21 8.81
CA LEU A 136 -2.39 12.42 7.76
C LEU A 136 -3.69 11.76 8.22
N ASN A 137 -3.81 11.52 9.52
CA ASN A 137 -5.03 11.02 10.16
C ASN A 137 -6.00 12.14 10.55
N ASN A 138 -5.85 13.35 9.97
CA ASN A 138 -6.70 14.52 10.16
C ASN A 138 -6.67 15.14 11.57
N TYR A 139 -5.67 14.82 12.40
CA TYR A 139 -5.48 15.49 13.69
C TYR A 139 -5.08 16.94 13.47
N THR A 140 -5.72 17.85 14.19
CA THR A 140 -5.38 19.27 14.23
C THR A 140 -4.05 19.50 14.93
N THR A 141 -3.46 20.68 14.76
CA THR A 141 -2.20 21.05 15.44
C THR A 141 -2.33 20.99 16.96
N SER A 142 -3.50 21.35 17.50
CA SER A 142 -3.78 21.33 18.95
C SER A 142 -3.86 19.90 19.47
N GLU A 143 -4.61 19.01 18.78
CA GLU A 143 -4.73 17.60 19.15
C GLU A 143 -3.38 16.88 19.08
N ILE A 144 -2.55 17.18 18.06
CA ILE A 144 -1.19 16.63 17.96
C ILE A 144 -0.31 17.12 19.11
N ALA A 145 -0.45 18.39 19.49
CA ALA A 145 0.32 18.97 20.60
C ALA A 145 -0.03 18.28 21.92
N GLU A 146 -1.31 18.04 22.16
CA GLU A 146 -1.82 17.32 23.33
C GLU A 146 -1.36 15.86 23.33
N GLU A 147 -1.61 15.12 22.24
CA GLU A 147 -1.24 13.71 22.10
C GLU A 147 0.25 13.44 22.30
N LEU A 148 1.11 14.35 21.84
CA LEU A 148 2.57 14.22 21.93
C LEU A 148 3.18 14.94 23.13
N ASN A 149 2.39 15.62 23.95
CA ASN A 149 2.81 16.44 25.08
C ASN A 149 3.91 17.46 24.68
N ILE A 150 3.64 18.23 23.62
CA ILE A 150 4.50 19.30 23.10
C ILE A 150 3.68 20.56 22.81
N THR A 151 4.35 21.68 22.56
CA THR A 151 3.63 22.92 22.24
C THR A 151 3.13 22.92 20.78
N PRO A 152 2.01 23.63 20.45
CA PRO A 152 1.57 23.83 19.08
C PRO A 152 2.63 24.46 18.18
N SER A 153 3.51 25.31 18.72
CA SER A 153 4.66 25.88 18.01
C SER A 153 5.64 24.79 17.61
N THR A 154 5.95 23.86 18.52
CA THR A 154 6.81 22.71 18.24
C THR A 154 6.23 21.81 17.14
N VAL A 155 4.90 21.58 17.15
CA VAL A 155 4.22 20.83 16.09
C VAL A 155 4.42 21.49 14.73
N ARG A 156 4.22 22.82 14.62
CA ARG A 156 4.42 23.56 13.37
C ARG A 156 5.86 23.47 12.88
N THR A 157 6.85 23.60 13.76
CA THR A 157 8.27 23.45 13.42
C THR A 157 8.57 22.06 12.92
N GLN A 158 8.10 21.00 13.61
CA GLN A 158 8.28 19.61 13.18
C GLN A 158 7.63 19.32 11.82
N LYS A 159 6.42 19.86 11.56
CA LYS A 159 5.76 19.78 10.25
C LYS A 159 6.61 20.43 9.15
N SER A 160 7.11 21.66 9.38
CA SER A 160 7.92 22.37 8.39
C SER A 160 9.19 21.61 8.02
N LEU A 161 9.94 21.14 9.01
CA LEU A 161 11.15 20.34 8.80
C LEU A 161 10.87 19.03 8.07
N ALA A 162 9.77 18.37 8.45
CA ALA A 162 9.33 17.13 7.79
C ALA A 162 8.97 17.37 6.31
N TYR A 163 8.19 18.42 6.01
CA TYR A 163 7.80 18.74 4.64
C TYR A 163 8.99 19.10 3.75
N GLN A 164 9.99 19.80 4.27
CA GLN A 164 11.22 20.08 3.53
C GLN A 164 11.95 18.79 3.13
N LYS A 165 12.09 17.84 4.07
CA LYS A 165 12.69 16.52 3.79
C LYS A 165 11.86 15.69 2.82
N LEU A 166 10.54 15.59 3.05
CA LEU A 166 9.64 14.82 2.21
C LEU A 166 9.58 15.37 0.77
N LYS A 167 9.61 16.69 0.60
CA LYS A 167 9.65 17.32 -0.73
C LYS A 167 10.83 16.83 -1.58
N GLY A 168 12.01 16.67 -0.97
CA GLY A 168 13.18 16.12 -1.67
C GLY A 168 13.03 14.65 -2.00
N LEU A 169 12.56 13.84 -1.04
CA LEU A 169 12.41 12.38 -1.20
C LEU A 169 11.30 11.99 -2.18
N LEU A 170 10.23 12.79 -2.26
CA LEU A 170 9.06 12.54 -3.10
C LEU A 170 9.13 13.31 -4.45
N ALA A 171 10.21 14.06 -4.70
CA ALA A 171 10.37 14.78 -5.96
C ALA A 171 10.22 13.88 -7.21
N PRO A 172 10.73 12.63 -7.24
CA PRO A 172 10.51 11.73 -8.37
C PRO A 172 9.04 11.38 -8.63
N LEU A 173 8.19 11.37 -7.58
CA LEU A 173 6.75 11.10 -7.72
C LEU A 173 5.98 12.22 -8.42
N LYS A 174 6.51 13.45 -8.39
CA LYS A 174 5.91 14.61 -9.07
C LYS A 174 5.79 14.39 -10.58
N TYR A 175 6.75 13.69 -11.17
CA TYR A 175 6.75 13.35 -12.58
C TYR A 175 5.72 12.26 -12.91
N LEU A 176 5.47 11.31 -11.99
CA LEU A 176 4.43 10.29 -12.18
C LEU A 176 3.02 10.87 -12.10
N LEU A 177 2.81 11.86 -11.22
CA LEU A 177 1.52 12.55 -11.07
C LEU A 177 1.22 13.55 -12.19
N SER A 178 2.20 14.00 -12.97
CA SER A 178 1.99 14.88 -14.12
C SER A 178 1.54 14.14 -15.39
N PHE A 179 1.51 12.82 -15.38
CA PHE A 179 1.02 11.95 -16.46
C PHE A 179 -0.36 11.34 -16.19
N LEU A 180 -0.99 11.66 -15.03
CA LEU A 180 -2.37 11.32 -14.69
C LEU A 180 -3.29 12.53 -14.83
#